data_4ad6f2270d49816ce827e35f1358ffc8
#
_entry.id   4ad6f2270d49816ce827e35f1358ffc8
#
_cell.length_a   1.000
_cell.length_b   1.000
_cell.length_c   1.000
_cell.angle_alpha   90.00
_cell.angle_beta   90.00
_cell.angle_gamma   90.00
#
_symmetry.space_group_name_H-M   'P 1'
#
loop_
_entity.id
_entity.type
_entity.pdbx_description
1 polymer ?
#
loop_
_entity_poly.entity_id
_entity_poly.type
_entity_poly.pdbx_seq_one_letter_code
_entity_poly.pdbx_strand_id
1 'polypeptide(L)'
;LLFDGGGEQLGCRTRSSELLYAPEQLGADWAADAEMLAFSSACLVDSPCRYTHLAALDTARTAGVPVCFVPSLRPALWPGEKTLRDTVMQFLPFADILVLTADEMELLLDTREYQVGLFALLRGHTQLVVLETEEGVHAFTRAVHAFLPELSAPPEELAARLLYQISQQELTLKKLMKCSAPALQTLL
;
A
#
# COMPACT_ATOMS: atom_id res chain seq x y z
N LEU A 1 -7.56 -4.24 -21.43
CA LEU A 1 -8.19 -5.19 -20.52
C LEU A 1 -8.70 -6.35 -21.35
N LEU A 2 -8.31 -7.56 -21.00
CA LEU A 2 -8.84 -8.79 -21.58
C LEU A 2 -9.75 -9.45 -20.56
N PHE A 3 -10.89 -9.96 -21.02
CA PHE A 3 -11.82 -10.72 -20.20
C PHE A 3 -11.92 -12.13 -20.78
N ASP A 4 -12.09 -13.13 -19.94
CA ASP A 4 -12.42 -14.48 -20.37
C ASP A 4 -13.89 -14.61 -20.79
N GLY A 5 -14.29 -15.81 -21.26
CA GLY A 5 -15.69 -16.07 -21.66
C GLY A 5 -16.69 -16.02 -20.50
N GLY A 6 -16.25 -15.99 -19.24
CA GLY A 6 -17.05 -15.83 -18.02
C GLY A 6 -17.12 -14.38 -17.54
N GLY A 7 -16.44 -13.44 -18.21
CA GLY A 7 -16.38 -12.04 -17.81
C GLY A 7 -15.32 -11.76 -16.71
N GLU A 8 -14.48 -12.73 -16.39
CA GLU A 8 -13.39 -12.54 -15.46
C GLU A 8 -12.23 -11.79 -16.13
N GLN A 9 -11.69 -10.78 -15.45
CA GLN A 9 -10.62 -9.96 -15.98
C GLN A 9 -9.32 -10.77 -16.04
N LEU A 10 -8.87 -11.07 -17.27
CA LEU A 10 -7.55 -11.64 -17.49
C LEU A 10 -6.50 -10.54 -17.44
N GLY A 11 -5.56 -10.65 -16.51
CA GLY A 11 -4.40 -9.78 -16.48
C GLY A 11 -3.49 -10.06 -17.67
N CYS A 12 -3.52 -9.23 -18.70
CA CYS A 12 -2.50 -9.25 -19.74
C CYS A 12 -1.72 -7.94 -19.68
N ARG A 13 -0.43 -8.03 -19.44
CA ARG A 13 0.49 -6.90 -19.48
C ARG A 13 1.54 -7.16 -20.54
N THR A 14 1.42 -6.50 -21.67
CA THR A 14 2.49 -6.37 -22.65
C THR A 14 3.22 -5.05 -22.39
N ARG A 15 4.43 -4.87 -22.90
CA ARG A 15 5.30 -3.68 -22.78
C ARG A 15 4.49 -2.37 -22.76
N SER A 16 3.84 -2.08 -21.63
CA SER A 16 3.05 -0.88 -21.46
C SER A 16 3.97 0.30 -21.13
N SER A 17 3.59 1.50 -21.57
CA SER A 17 4.42 2.70 -21.43
C SER A 17 4.79 3.00 -19.97
N GLU A 18 3.90 2.70 -19.02
CA GLU A 18 4.17 2.89 -17.60
C GLU A 18 5.36 2.08 -17.09
N LEU A 19 5.60 0.88 -17.66
CA LEU A 19 6.75 0.05 -17.26
C LEU A 19 8.08 0.58 -17.80
N LEU A 20 8.04 1.44 -18.81
CA LEU A 20 9.22 2.03 -19.43
C LEU A 20 9.66 3.34 -18.76
N TYR A 21 8.89 3.83 -17.78
CA TYR A 21 9.23 5.04 -17.06
C TYR A 21 10.49 4.83 -16.23
N ALA A 22 11.56 5.51 -16.61
CA ALA A 22 12.89 5.35 -16.03
C ALA A 22 13.18 6.43 -14.97
N PRO A 23 14.09 6.19 -14.01
CA PRO A 23 14.41 7.13 -12.93
C PRO A 23 14.80 8.54 -13.43
N GLU A 24 15.46 8.62 -14.57
CA GLU A 24 15.90 9.89 -15.19
C GLU A 24 14.73 10.78 -15.64
N GLN A 25 13.53 10.20 -15.77
CA GLN A 25 12.31 10.91 -16.12
C GLN A 25 11.58 11.46 -14.89
N LEU A 26 11.98 11.06 -13.69
CA LEU A 26 11.44 11.59 -12.45
C LEU A 26 11.94 13.04 -12.27
N GLY A 27 11.03 13.99 -12.16
CA GLY A 27 11.39 15.39 -11.93
C GLY A 27 12.21 15.56 -10.65
N ALA A 28 13.24 16.40 -10.69
CA ALA A 28 14.16 16.58 -9.55
C ALA A 28 13.43 17.08 -8.28
N ASP A 29 12.42 17.93 -8.44
CA ASP A 29 11.74 18.62 -7.35
C ASP A 29 10.34 18.06 -7.05
N TRP A 30 10.01 16.85 -7.53
CA TRP A 30 8.67 16.29 -7.38
C TRP A 30 8.21 16.19 -5.93
N ALA A 31 9.14 15.97 -4.99
CA ALA A 31 8.83 15.80 -3.57
C ALA A 31 8.71 17.14 -2.80
N ALA A 32 9.04 18.29 -3.41
CA ALA A 32 9.07 19.56 -2.71
C ALA A 32 7.68 20.00 -2.19
N ASP A 33 6.64 19.74 -2.98
CA ASP A 33 5.25 20.09 -2.65
C ASP A 33 4.39 18.83 -2.42
N ALA A 34 5.00 17.65 -2.32
CA ALA A 34 4.26 16.41 -2.14
C ALA A 34 3.85 16.24 -0.67
N GLU A 35 2.56 16.12 -0.42
CA GLU A 35 2.03 15.81 0.91
C GLU A 35 2.20 14.33 1.27
N MET A 36 2.06 13.44 0.28
CA MET A 36 2.17 11.99 0.43
C MET A 36 2.54 11.34 -0.91
N LEU A 37 3.19 10.19 -0.84
CA LEU A 37 3.44 9.30 -1.98
C LEU A 37 2.63 8.03 -1.80
N ALA A 38 1.76 7.70 -2.75
CA ALA A 38 1.05 6.42 -2.78
C ALA A 38 1.48 5.57 -3.97
N PHE A 39 1.66 4.27 -3.78
CA PHE A 39 2.02 3.35 -4.86
C PHE A 39 1.46 1.93 -4.63
N SER A 40 1.48 1.11 -5.69
CA SER A 40 1.04 -0.29 -5.65
C SER A 40 2.08 -1.22 -6.23
N SER A 41 1.89 -2.55 -6.07
CA SER A 41 2.80 -3.55 -6.63
C SER A 41 2.73 -3.66 -8.16
N ALA A 42 1.73 -3.08 -8.78
CA ALA A 42 1.46 -3.24 -10.20
C ALA A 42 2.65 -2.87 -11.10
N CYS A 43 3.45 -1.89 -10.73
CA CYS A 43 4.62 -1.43 -11.49
C CYS A 43 5.97 -1.93 -10.92
N LEU A 44 5.94 -2.84 -9.95
CA LEU A 44 7.15 -3.39 -9.32
C LEU A 44 7.70 -4.65 -10.02
N VAL A 45 7.08 -5.10 -11.10
CA VAL A 45 7.66 -6.14 -11.97
C VAL A 45 9.03 -5.68 -12.48
N ASP A 46 9.88 -6.63 -12.89
CA ASP A 46 11.23 -6.32 -13.40
C ASP A 46 11.14 -5.43 -14.66
N SER A 47 11.33 -4.14 -14.46
CA SER A 47 11.16 -3.09 -15.48
C SER A 47 11.85 -1.79 -15.03
N PRO A 48 12.14 -0.84 -15.93
CA PRO A 48 12.63 0.49 -15.54
C PRO A 48 11.78 1.19 -14.47
N CYS A 49 10.46 1.05 -14.53
CA CYS A 49 9.53 1.64 -13.58
C CYS A 49 9.76 1.20 -12.12
N ARG A 50 10.19 -0.06 -11.91
CA ARG A 50 10.57 -0.54 -10.58
C ARG A 50 11.71 0.29 -9.97
N TYR A 51 12.72 0.60 -10.76
CA TYR A 51 13.85 1.43 -10.31
C TYR A 51 13.44 2.88 -10.08
N THR A 52 12.49 3.38 -10.87
CA THR A 52 11.87 4.69 -10.64
C THR A 52 11.14 4.74 -9.30
N HIS A 53 10.42 3.67 -8.94
CA HIS A 53 9.78 3.58 -7.62
C HIS A 53 10.82 3.62 -6.49
N LEU A 54 11.93 2.88 -6.62
CA LEU A 54 13.00 2.92 -5.62
C LEU A 54 13.60 4.32 -5.48
N ALA A 55 13.86 5.02 -6.59
CA ALA A 55 14.36 6.39 -6.57
C ALA A 55 13.35 7.36 -5.94
N ALA A 56 12.07 7.22 -6.28
CA ALA A 56 11.00 8.03 -5.68
C ALA A 56 10.87 7.79 -4.17
N LEU A 57 10.91 6.54 -3.72
CA LEU A 57 10.82 6.18 -2.31
C LEU A 57 12.02 6.70 -1.50
N ASP A 58 13.23 6.67 -2.08
CA ASP A 58 14.43 7.24 -1.43
C ASP A 58 14.33 8.76 -1.31
N THR A 59 13.84 9.42 -2.36
CA THR A 59 13.58 10.87 -2.35
C THR A 59 12.49 11.23 -1.34
N ALA A 60 11.36 10.51 -1.32
CA ALA A 60 10.28 10.72 -0.35
C ALA A 60 10.79 10.62 1.09
N ARG A 61 11.56 9.57 1.39
CA ARG A 61 12.17 9.38 2.72
C ARG A 61 13.09 10.53 3.10
N THR A 62 13.92 11.00 2.17
CA THR A 62 14.85 12.11 2.40
C THR A 62 14.11 13.42 2.63
N ALA A 63 13.02 13.66 1.90
CA ALA A 63 12.18 14.85 2.04
C ALA A 63 11.19 14.76 3.21
N GLY A 64 11.05 13.59 3.86
CA GLY A 64 10.08 13.37 4.94
C GLY A 64 8.64 13.27 4.44
N VAL A 65 8.44 12.95 3.17
CA VAL A 65 7.12 12.72 2.56
C VAL A 65 6.61 11.34 2.99
N PRO A 66 5.44 11.25 3.65
CA PRO A 66 4.85 9.98 4.04
C PRO A 66 4.56 9.08 2.86
N VAL A 67 4.75 7.77 3.04
CA VAL A 67 4.57 6.77 1.99
C VAL A 67 3.40 5.84 2.33
N CYS A 68 2.41 5.77 1.46
CA CYS A 68 1.32 4.80 1.51
C CYS A 68 1.55 3.70 0.47
N PHE A 69 1.59 2.46 0.92
CA PHE A 69 1.69 1.30 0.05
C PHE A 69 0.39 0.51 0.06
N VAL A 70 -0.16 0.29 -1.13
CA VAL A 70 -1.32 -0.58 -1.37
C VAL A 70 -0.83 -1.72 -2.24
N PRO A 71 -0.51 -2.91 -1.69
CA PRO A 71 0.06 -4.02 -2.48
C PRO A 71 -0.75 -4.34 -3.72
N SER A 72 -2.08 -4.45 -3.60
CA SER A 72 -2.97 -4.73 -4.74
C SER A 72 -2.44 -5.90 -5.56
N LEU A 73 -2.25 -7.04 -4.88
CA LEU A 73 -1.56 -8.19 -5.43
C LEU A 73 -2.39 -8.81 -6.57
N ARG A 74 -1.75 -8.95 -7.72
CA ARG A 74 -2.34 -9.56 -8.91
C ARG A 74 -1.39 -10.64 -9.43
N PRO A 75 -1.44 -11.86 -8.89
CA PRO A 75 -0.49 -12.92 -9.24
C PRO A 75 -0.37 -13.19 -10.73
N ALA A 76 -1.46 -13.04 -11.48
CA ALA A 76 -1.48 -13.21 -12.93
C ALA A 76 -0.57 -12.23 -13.72
N LEU A 77 -0.13 -11.13 -13.11
CA LEU A 77 0.79 -10.16 -13.73
C LEU A 77 2.27 -10.51 -13.49
N TRP A 78 2.55 -11.55 -12.72
CA TRP A 78 3.89 -11.89 -12.28
C TRP A 78 4.36 -13.23 -12.86
N PRO A 79 5.67 -13.42 -13.03
CA PRO A 79 6.24 -14.70 -13.47
C PRO A 79 5.95 -15.87 -12.53
N GLY A 80 5.60 -15.57 -11.28
CA GLY A 80 5.24 -16.53 -10.25
C GLY A 80 5.06 -15.87 -8.89
N GLU A 81 4.30 -16.54 -8.00
CA GLU A 81 3.94 -16.06 -6.68
C GLU A 81 5.16 -15.74 -5.81
N LYS A 82 6.19 -16.61 -5.87
CA LYS A 82 7.43 -16.37 -5.14
C LYS A 82 8.10 -15.06 -5.55
N THR A 83 8.16 -14.76 -6.86
CA THR A 83 8.74 -13.51 -7.36
C THR A 83 7.94 -12.31 -6.93
N LEU A 84 6.60 -12.40 -6.97
CA LEU A 84 5.69 -11.39 -6.46
C LEU A 84 5.98 -11.12 -4.98
N ARG A 85 5.91 -12.15 -4.15
CA ARG A 85 6.14 -12.06 -2.70
C ARG A 85 7.50 -11.46 -2.38
N ASP A 86 8.57 -12.03 -2.92
CA ASP A 86 9.95 -11.59 -2.66
C ASP A 86 10.15 -10.12 -3.06
N THR A 87 9.51 -9.68 -4.17
CA THR A 87 9.59 -8.28 -4.60
C THR A 87 8.81 -7.38 -3.66
N VAL A 88 7.55 -7.68 -3.38
CA VAL A 88 6.70 -6.85 -2.51
C VAL A 88 7.32 -6.71 -1.12
N MET A 89 7.87 -7.79 -0.57
CA MET A 89 8.57 -7.77 0.72
C MET A 89 9.77 -6.81 0.76
N GLN A 90 10.43 -6.54 -0.38
CA GLN A 90 11.50 -5.54 -0.46
C GLN A 90 10.99 -4.10 -0.37
N PHE A 91 9.73 -3.86 -0.73
CA PHE A 91 9.12 -2.53 -0.71
C PHE A 91 8.36 -2.22 0.58
N LEU A 92 7.95 -3.23 1.34
CA LEU A 92 7.26 -3.03 2.63
C LEU A 92 8.01 -2.10 3.60
N PRO A 93 9.35 -2.16 3.74
CA PRO A 93 10.07 -1.29 4.66
C PRO A 93 10.01 0.21 4.33
N PHE A 94 9.52 0.59 3.16
CA PHE A 94 9.34 1.99 2.79
C PHE A 94 7.97 2.54 3.20
N ALA A 95 7.01 1.68 3.54
CA ALA A 95 5.65 2.08 3.83
C ALA A 95 5.49 2.62 5.26
N ASP A 96 5.05 3.85 5.39
CA ASP A 96 4.53 4.42 6.65
C ASP A 96 3.09 3.96 6.91
N ILE A 97 2.30 3.88 5.84
CA ILE A 97 0.91 3.42 5.83
C ILE A 97 0.82 2.24 4.87
N LEU A 98 0.22 1.16 5.33
CA LEU A 98 -0.02 -0.05 4.55
C LEU A 98 -1.53 -0.34 4.52
N VAL A 99 -2.09 -0.50 3.33
CA VAL A 99 -3.51 -0.84 3.14
C VAL A 99 -3.59 -2.11 2.31
N LEU A 100 -4.14 -3.19 2.87
CA LEU A 100 -4.16 -4.51 2.24
C LEU A 100 -5.36 -5.33 2.68
N THR A 101 -5.63 -6.43 1.97
CA THR A 101 -6.60 -7.44 2.37
C THR A 101 -5.99 -8.50 3.29
N ALA A 102 -6.84 -9.28 3.95
CA ALA A 102 -6.42 -10.46 4.72
C ALA A 102 -5.73 -11.51 3.85
N ASP A 103 -6.22 -11.74 2.63
CA ASP A 103 -5.62 -12.68 1.68
C ASP A 103 -4.24 -12.21 1.22
N GLU A 104 -4.07 -10.91 0.99
CA GLU A 104 -2.77 -10.33 0.67
C GLU A 104 -1.78 -10.47 1.84
N MET A 105 -2.24 -10.26 3.07
CA MET A 105 -1.42 -10.47 4.25
C MET A 105 -1.00 -11.93 4.38
N GLU A 106 -1.92 -12.89 4.16
CA GLU A 106 -1.61 -14.32 4.16
C GLU A 106 -0.54 -14.64 3.10
N LEU A 107 -0.72 -14.17 1.87
CA LEU A 107 0.23 -14.42 0.78
C LEU A 107 1.62 -13.85 1.10
N LEU A 108 1.69 -12.66 1.69
CA LEU A 108 2.96 -12.00 1.98
C LEU A 108 3.68 -12.61 3.20
N LEU A 109 2.95 -12.93 4.27
CA LEU A 109 3.51 -13.27 5.57
C LEU A 109 3.34 -14.74 5.95
N ASP A 110 2.66 -15.53 5.10
CA ASP A 110 2.37 -16.95 5.34
C ASP A 110 1.63 -17.19 6.67
N THR A 111 0.68 -16.29 7.00
CA THR A 111 -0.12 -16.39 8.21
C THR A 111 -1.52 -15.81 8.03
N ARG A 112 -2.52 -16.53 8.55
CA ARG A 112 -3.91 -16.06 8.70
C ARG A 112 -4.18 -15.42 10.06
N GLU A 113 -3.24 -15.53 10.98
CA GLU A 113 -3.39 -14.94 12.30
C GLU A 113 -3.09 -13.44 12.23
N TYR A 114 -4.13 -12.61 12.26
CA TYR A 114 -4.01 -11.15 12.12
C TYR A 114 -3.02 -10.55 13.12
N GLN A 115 -3.04 -11.01 14.38
CA GLN A 115 -2.14 -10.49 15.40
C GLN A 115 -0.67 -10.75 15.07
N VAL A 116 -0.35 -11.94 14.54
CA VAL A 116 1.02 -12.30 14.13
C VAL A 116 1.45 -11.47 12.92
N GLY A 117 0.59 -11.38 11.89
CA GLY A 117 0.85 -10.59 10.70
C GLY A 117 1.02 -9.11 11.01
N LEU A 118 0.10 -8.53 11.79
CA LEU A 118 0.16 -7.13 12.21
C LEU A 118 1.38 -6.81 13.06
N PHE A 119 1.75 -7.70 13.99
CA PHE A 119 2.97 -7.54 14.76
C PHE A 119 4.22 -7.49 13.86
N ALA A 120 4.28 -8.36 12.85
CA ALA A 120 5.38 -8.36 11.89
C ALA A 120 5.43 -7.04 11.09
N LEU A 121 4.28 -6.56 10.59
CA LEU A 121 4.18 -5.32 9.81
C LEU A 121 4.48 -4.08 10.65
N LEU A 122 3.91 -3.95 11.84
CA LEU A 122 4.06 -2.76 12.69
C LEU A 122 5.39 -2.73 13.46
N ARG A 123 6.14 -3.82 13.50
CA ARG A 123 7.48 -3.85 14.13
C ARG A 123 8.51 -3.06 13.33
N GLY A 124 8.32 -2.95 12.02
CA GLY A 124 9.20 -2.22 11.11
C GLY A 124 8.99 -0.71 11.14
N HIS A 125 9.02 -0.10 9.97
CA HIS A 125 8.83 1.34 9.77
C HIS A 125 7.35 1.73 9.74
N THR A 126 6.47 0.81 9.34
CA THR A 126 5.03 1.03 9.19
C THR A 126 4.39 1.51 10.49
N GLN A 127 3.60 2.56 10.40
CA GLN A 127 2.95 3.23 11.53
C GLN A 127 1.45 2.98 11.57
N LEU A 128 0.81 2.78 10.42
CA LEU A 128 -0.60 2.45 10.30
C LEU A 128 -0.76 1.29 9.31
N VAL A 129 -1.52 0.27 9.71
CA VAL A 129 -2.00 -0.80 8.84
C VAL A 129 -3.52 -0.72 8.79
N VAL A 130 -4.07 -0.64 7.59
CA VAL A 130 -5.51 -0.82 7.31
C VAL A 130 -5.68 -2.18 6.67
N LEU A 131 -6.44 -3.04 7.31
CA LEU A 131 -6.66 -4.42 6.90
C LEU A 131 -8.14 -4.64 6.59
N GLU A 132 -8.45 -4.91 5.34
CA GLU A 132 -9.77 -5.35 4.91
C GLU A 132 -9.92 -6.85 5.12
N THR A 133 -11.04 -7.26 5.72
CA THR A 133 -11.39 -8.65 6.03
C THR A 133 -12.85 -8.91 5.67
N GLU A 134 -13.27 -10.17 5.69
CA GLU A 134 -14.69 -10.54 5.50
C GLU A 134 -15.61 -9.93 6.59
N GLU A 135 -15.07 -9.65 7.78
CA GLU A 135 -15.83 -9.09 8.92
C GLU A 135 -15.92 -7.56 8.90
N GLY A 136 -15.13 -6.90 8.06
CA GLY A 136 -15.04 -5.44 7.98
C GLY A 136 -13.61 -4.93 7.86
N VAL A 137 -13.41 -3.65 8.13
CA VAL A 137 -12.12 -2.99 8.02
C VAL A 137 -11.53 -2.72 9.40
N HIS A 138 -10.28 -3.08 9.57
CA HIS A 138 -9.50 -2.80 10.76
C HIS A 138 -8.42 -1.77 10.49
N ALA A 139 -8.22 -0.82 11.40
CA ALA A 139 -7.09 0.10 11.37
C ALA A 139 -6.23 -0.09 12.63
N PHE A 140 -4.96 -0.36 12.44
CA PHE A 140 -4.02 -0.64 13.52
C PHE A 140 -2.85 0.33 13.51
N THR A 141 -2.60 0.95 14.64
CA THR A 141 -1.31 1.52 14.98
C THR A 141 -0.66 0.65 16.06
N ARG A 142 0.57 0.98 16.48
CA ARG A 142 1.20 0.27 17.61
C ARG A 142 0.44 0.40 18.94
N ALA A 143 -0.41 1.41 19.09
CA ALA A 143 -1.08 1.73 20.34
C ALA A 143 -2.60 1.51 20.28
N VAL A 144 -3.19 1.55 19.10
CA VAL A 144 -4.64 1.62 18.92
C VAL A 144 -5.10 0.68 17.83
N HIS A 145 -6.23 0.04 18.07
CA HIS A 145 -7.01 -0.72 17.10
C HIS A 145 -8.40 -0.11 16.97
N ALA A 146 -8.80 0.19 15.75
CA ALA A 146 -10.14 0.59 15.38
C ALA A 146 -10.76 -0.47 14.46
N PHE A 147 -12.06 -0.74 14.60
CA PHE A 147 -12.78 -1.70 13.78
C PHE A 147 -14.07 -1.11 13.24
N LEU A 148 -14.33 -1.31 11.96
CA LEU A 148 -15.52 -0.85 11.23
C LEU A 148 -16.21 -2.08 10.60
N PRO A 149 -17.17 -2.70 11.31
CA PRO A 149 -17.72 -4.00 10.92
C PRO A 149 -18.58 -3.96 9.65
N GLU A 150 -19.11 -2.82 9.28
CA GLU A 150 -19.98 -2.68 8.11
C GLU A 150 -19.26 -2.08 6.88
N LEU A 151 -18.00 -1.72 7.06
CA LEU A 151 -17.21 -1.16 5.96
C LEU A 151 -16.58 -2.29 5.16
N SER A 152 -16.86 -2.33 3.87
CA SER A 152 -16.16 -3.17 2.89
C SER A 152 -15.89 -2.34 1.65
N ALA A 153 -14.65 -2.22 1.27
CA ALA A 153 -14.24 -1.50 0.07
C ALA A 153 -12.85 -2.00 -0.37
N PRO A 154 -12.55 -1.95 -1.67
CA PRO A 154 -11.23 -2.30 -2.18
C PRO A 154 -10.13 -1.51 -1.46
N PRO A 155 -8.93 -2.10 -1.23
CA PRO A 155 -7.81 -1.41 -0.57
C PRO A 155 -7.45 -0.05 -1.19
N GLU A 156 -7.56 0.08 -2.51
CA GLU A 156 -7.29 1.34 -3.22
C GLU A 156 -8.30 2.43 -2.83
N GLU A 157 -9.57 2.07 -2.63
CA GLU A 157 -10.61 3.01 -2.20
C GLU A 157 -10.41 3.39 -0.73
N LEU A 158 -10.12 2.42 0.14
CA LEU A 158 -9.79 2.68 1.54
C LEU A 158 -8.58 3.60 1.66
N ALA A 159 -7.54 3.34 0.88
CA ALA A 159 -6.37 4.20 0.83
C ALA A 159 -6.72 5.62 0.36
N ALA A 160 -7.50 5.75 -0.72
CA ALA A 160 -7.90 7.06 -1.25
C ALA A 160 -8.69 7.88 -0.21
N ARG A 161 -9.66 7.25 0.48
CA ARG A 161 -10.42 7.89 1.56
C ARG A 161 -9.51 8.34 2.69
N LEU A 162 -8.67 7.42 3.19
CA LEU A 162 -7.73 7.69 4.27
C LEU A 162 -6.80 8.86 3.94
N LEU A 163 -6.15 8.81 2.78
CA LEU A 163 -5.19 9.84 2.37
C LEU A 163 -5.87 11.21 2.18
N TYR A 164 -7.10 11.22 1.63
CA TYR A 164 -7.89 12.43 1.51
C TYR A 164 -8.20 13.04 2.90
N GLN A 165 -8.63 12.22 3.86
CA GLN A 165 -8.93 12.70 5.20
C GLN A 165 -7.67 13.18 5.95
N ILE A 166 -6.54 12.50 5.78
CA ILE A 166 -5.25 12.91 6.33
C ILE A 166 -4.86 14.29 5.80
N SER A 167 -4.97 14.51 4.49
CA SER A 167 -4.70 15.81 3.85
C SER A 167 -5.66 16.89 4.33
N GLN A 168 -6.97 16.66 4.30
CA GLN A 168 -7.98 17.63 4.72
C GLN A 168 -7.84 18.09 6.18
N GLN A 169 -7.38 17.19 7.05
CA GLN A 169 -7.20 17.47 8.49
C GLN A 169 -5.75 17.87 8.84
N GLU A 170 -4.89 18.03 7.86
CA GLU A 170 -3.45 18.34 8.03
C GLU A 170 -2.79 17.42 9.08
N LEU A 171 -3.10 16.12 8.99
CA LEU A 171 -2.59 15.13 9.93
C LEU A 171 -1.18 14.70 9.53
N THR A 172 -0.23 14.93 10.42
CA THR A 172 1.11 14.34 10.30
C THR A 172 1.11 12.89 10.79
N LEU A 173 2.06 12.06 10.35
CA LEU A 173 2.23 10.70 10.88
C LEU A 173 2.31 10.68 12.41
N LYS A 174 2.97 11.66 13.03
CA LYS A 174 3.04 11.78 14.50
C LYS A 174 1.69 12.02 15.16
N LYS A 175 0.80 12.80 14.52
CA LYS A 175 -0.58 13.01 14.99
C LYS A 175 -1.40 11.72 14.78
N LEU A 176 -1.26 11.08 13.62
CA LEU A 176 -1.95 9.84 13.28
C LEU A 176 -1.66 8.73 14.31
N MET A 177 -0.42 8.57 14.72
CA MET A 177 0.01 7.61 15.75
C MET A 177 -0.60 7.86 17.14
N LYS A 178 -1.14 9.06 17.39
CA LYS A 178 -1.77 9.46 18.67
C LYS A 178 -3.30 9.50 18.58
N CYS A 179 -3.86 9.19 17.41
CA CYS A 179 -5.30 9.14 17.23
C CYS A 179 -5.92 8.09 18.15
N SER A 180 -7.10 8.38 18.67
CA SER A 180 -7.94 7.39 19.35
C SER A 180 -8.62 6.45 18.33
N ALA A 181 -9.17 5.33 18.79
CA ALA A 181 -9.91 4.44 17.90
C ALA A 181 -11.08 5.13 17.17
N PRO A 182 -11.94 5.94 17.82
CA PRO A 182 -12.97 6.70 17.11
C PRO A 182 -12.39 7.67 16.07
N ALA A 183 -11.27 8.32 16.37
CA ALA A 183 -10.63 9.22 15.40
C ALA A 183 -10.10 8.46 14.18
N LEU A 184 -9.52 7.25 14.35
CA LEU A 184 -9.11 6.41 13.23
C LEU A 184 -10.32 5.93 12.39
N GLN A 185 -11.45 5.61 13.05
CA GLN A 185 -12.68 5.23 12.34
C GLN A 185 -13.20 6.34 11.43
N THR A 186 -13.06 7.61 11.81
CA THR A 186 -13.53 8.75 11.00
C THR A 186 -12.63 9.06 9.80
N LEU A 187 -11.44 8.46 9.71
CA LEU A 187 -10.53 8.61 8.57
C LEU A 187 -10.85 7.63 7.42
N LEU A 188 -11.58 6.57 7.68
CA LEU A 188 -11.96 5.52 6.75
C LEU A 188 -13.43 5.61 6.33
#